data_a088ee6b1321f90d057ed3b1f4a9f04b
#
_entry.id   a088ee6b1321f90d057ed3b1f4a9f04b
#
_cell.length_a   1.000
_cell.length_b   1.000
_cell.length_c   1.000
_cell.angle_alpha   90.00
_cell.angle_beta   90.00
_cell.angle_gamma   90.00
#
_symmetry.space_group_name_H-M   'P 1'
#
loop_
_entity.id
_entity.type
_entity.pdbx_description
1 polymer ?
#
loop_
_entity_poly.entity_id
_entity_poly.type
_entity_poly.pdbx_seq_one_letter_code
_entity_poly.pdbx_strand_id
1 'polypeptide(L)'
;ACREVQVNDVIGLAGRGPQAHIVFDLGDDMGASTCVGCGECVQACPTGALMPKASLDENGVYANTPDRKVDSLCPYCGVGCQLTFNIQDDKILSVDGRPGPANRGRLCVKGRYGFDYVHNPERLTLPLIRKDNCPKTREISENPLDNFRTASWAEALDFAASGLVKVREKDGGNALAGFGSAKGSNEEAYLVQKLVRTGFRTNNVDHCT
;
A
#
# COMPACT_ATOMS: atom_id res chain seq x y z
N ALA A 1 -17.09 -14.70 -9.78
CA ALA A 1 -16.27 -13.54 -9.39
C ALA A 1 -15.21 -13.21 -10.46
N CYS A 2 -14.34 -14.15 -10.86
CA CYS A 2 -13.26 -13.89 -11.79
C CYS A 2 -13.75 -13.42 -13.17
N ARG A 3 -14.68 -14.16 -13.77
CA ARG A 3 -15.27 -13.87 -15.10
C ARG A 3 -16.13 -12.59 -15.12
N GLU A 4 -17.04 -12.45 -14.17
CA GLU A 4 -18.10 -11.43 -14.24
C GLU A 4 -17.79 -10.17 -13.43
N VAL A 5 -17.04 -10.31 -12.33
CA VAL A 5 -16.74 -9.20 -11.42
C VAL A 5 -15.40 -8.55 -11.78
N GLN A 6 -14.34 -9.35 -11.90
CA GLN A 6 -13.00 -8.86 -12.25
C GLN A 6 -12.78 -8.79 -13.77
N VAL A 7 -13.53 -9.59 -14.55
CA VAL A 7 -13.43 -9.68 -16.02
C VAL A 7 -12.04 -10.17 -16.49
N ASN A 8 -11.41 -11.02 -15.70
CA ASN A 8 -10.09 -11.60 -16.01
C ASN A 8 -10.18 -13.04 -16.55
N ASP A 9 -11.25 -13.75 -16.21
CA ASP A 9 -11.62 -15.08 -16.72
C ASP A 9 -10.55 -16.18 -16.60
N VAL A 10 -9.76 -16.17 -15.54
CA VAL A 10 -8.70 -17.13 -15.28
C VAL A 10 -9.22 -18.46 -14.72
N ILE A 11 -10.30 -18.40 -13.91
CA ILE A 11 -10.85 -19.56 -13.22
C ILE A 11 -11.92 -20.21 -14.09
N GLY A 12 -11.67 -21.44 -14.48
CA GLY A 12 -12.57 -22.25 -15.30
C GLY A 12 -12.90 -23.61 -14.70
N LEU A 13 -13.76 -24.35 -15.38
CA LEU A 13 -14.09 -25.75 -15.09
C LEU A 13 -13.64 -26.59 -16.28
N ALA A 14 -12.75 -27.55 -16.04
CA ALA A 14 -12.33 -28.54 -17.03
C ALA A 14 -12.96 -29.92 -16.73
N GLY A 15 -13.05 -30.76 -17.76
CA GLY A 15 -13.65 -32.07 -17.65
C GLY A 15 -15.17 -32.04 -17.50
N ARG A 16 -15.75 -33.21 -17.21
CA ARG A 16 -17.19 -33.37 -16.93
C ARG A 16 -17.44 -34.58 -16.07
N GLY A 17 -18.61 -34.59 -15.40
CA GLY A 17 -18.98 -35.69 -14.48
C GLY A 17 -17.96 -35.80 -13.34
N PRO A 18 -17.59 -37.02 -12.92
CA PRO A 18 -16.63 -37.24 -11.83
C PRO A 18 -15.23 -36.69 -12.07
N GLN A 19 -14.89 -36.35 -13.31
CA GLN A 19 -13.59 -35.79 -13.69
C GLN A 19 -13.62 -34.26 -13.80
N ALA A 20 -14.74 -33.62 -13.48
CA ALA A 20 -14.82 -32.16 -13.47
C ALA A 20 -13.97 -31.60 -12.34
N HIS A 21 -13.12 -30.64 -12.66
CA HIS A 21 -12.24 -29.98 -11.70
C HIS A 21 -12.01 -28.50 -12.07
N ILE A 22 -11.65 -27.71 -11.07
CA ILE A 22 -11.31 -26.29 -11.27
C ILE A 22 -9.92 -26.19 -11.88
N VAL A 23 -9.78 -25.33 -12.88
CA VAL A 23 -8.50 -25.02 -13.53
C VAL A 23 -8.27 -23.53 -13.54
N PHE A 24 -7.00 -23.15 -13.59
CA PHE A 24 -6.55 -21.78 -13.87
C PHE A 24 -5.96 -21.78 -15.28
N ASP A 25 -6.42 -20.85 -16.13
CA ASP A 25 -6.08 -20.81 -17.55
C ASP A 25 -6.24 -22.18 -18.24
N LEU A 26 -5.17 -22.78 -18.73
CA LEU A 26 -5.17 -24.09 -19.41
C LEU A 26 -4.74 -25.26 -18.50
N GLY A 27 -4.75 -25.09 -17.19
CA GLY A 27 -4.33 -26.08 -16.21
C GLY A 27 -3.05 -25.71 -15.46
N ASP A 28 -2.71 -24.43 -15.45
CA ASP A 28 -1.57 -23.90 -14.71
C ASP A 28 -1.85 -23.81 -13.21
N ASP A 29 -0.81 -23.71 -12.41
CA ASP A 29 -0.93 -23.28 -11.02
C ASP A 29 -1.39 -21.83 -10.95
N MET A 30 -2.19 -21.46 -9.93
CA MET A 30 -2.70 -20.08 -9.79
C MET A 30 -1.57 -19.04 -9.85
N GLY A 31 -0.42 -19.30 -9.24
CA GLY A 31 0.73 -18.40 -9.21
C GLY A 31 1.47 -18.27 -10.54
N ALA A 32 1.30 -19.23 -11.46
CA ALA A 32 1.89 -19.20 -12.80
C ALA A 32 0.88 -18.75 -13.88
N SER A 33 -0.40 -18.60 -13.52
CA SER A 33 -1.49 -18.21 -14.41
C SER A 33 -1.50 -16.70 -14.66
N THR A 34 -2.39 -16.24 -15.56
CA THR A 34 -2.63 -14.81 -15.82
C THR A 34 -3.44 -14.11 -14.73
N CYS A 35 -3.55 -14.72 -13.53
CA CYS A 35 -4.26 -14.17 -12.39
C CYS A 35 -3.65 -12.82 -11.93
N VAL A 36 -4.49 -11.79 -11.83
CA VAL A 36 -4.05 -10.44 -11.39
C VAL A 36 -4.04 -10.28 -9.86
N GLY A 37 -4.24 -11.34 -9.09
CA GLY A 37 -4.15 -11.31 -7.63
C GLY A 37 -5.17 -10.40 -6.94
N CYS A 38 -6.35 -10.15 -7.52
CA CYS A 38 -7.34 -9.23 -6.94
C CYS A 38 -8.03 -9.76 -5.67
N GLY A 39 -8.08 -11.08 -5.47
CA GLY A 39 -8.72 -11.72 -4.32
C GLY A 39 -10.24 -11.69 -4.31
N GLU A 40 -10.90 -11.31 -5.41
CA GLU A 40 -12.38 -11.31 -5.50
C GLU A 40 -12.97 -12.73 -5.35
N CYS A 41 -12.26 -13.74 -5.85
CA CYS A 41 -12.65 -15.13 -5.67
C CYS A 41 -12.54 -15.57 -4.19
N VAL A 42 -11.54 -15.07 -3.46
CA VAL A 42 -11.36 -15.33 -2.03
C VAL A 42 -12.51 -14.72 -1.24
N GLN A 43 -12.82 -13.44 -1.49
CA GLN A 43 -13.92 -12.74 -0.80
C GLN A 43 -15.29 -13.34 -1.12
N ALA A 44 -15.47 -13.87 -2.32
CA ALA A 44 -16.74 -14.47 -2.76
C ALA A 44 -16.90 -15.95 -2.38
N CYS A 45 -15.85 -16.62 -1.88
CA CYS A 45 -15.89 -18.04 -1.60
C CYS A 45 -16.69 -18.35 -0.32
N PRO A 46 -17.88 -19.00 -0.41
CA PRO A 46 -18.69 -19.24 0.78
C PRO A 46 -18.25 -20.47 1.57
N THR A 47 -17.41 -21.33 0.97
CA THR A 47 -17.04 -22.62 1.54
C THR A 47 -15.66 -22.61 2.21
N GLY A 48 -14.89 -21.51 2.07
CA GLY A 48 -13.53 -21.44 2.56
C GLY A 48 -12.51 -22.23 1.72
N ALA A 49 -12.89 -22.69 0.53
CA ALA A 49 -11.93 -23.35 -0.39
C ALA A 49 -10.84 -22.39 -0.88
N LEU A 50 -11.14 -21.09 -0.88
CA LEU A 50 -10.18 -20.01 -1.13
C LEU A 50 -10.18 -19.10 0.09
N MET A 51 -9.02 -18.93 0.70
CA MET A 51 -8.83 -18.13 1.92
C MET A 51 -7.59 -17.25 1.82
N PRO A 52 -7.53 -16.13 2.58
CA PRO A 52 -6.27 -15.43 2.78
C PRO A 52 -5.24 -16.35 3.44
N LYS A 53 -4.02 -16.41 2.91
CA LYS A 53 -2.96 -17.26 3.47
C LYS A 53 -2.69 -16.96 4.95
N ALA A 54 -2.80 -15.69 5.36
CA ALA A 54 -2.58 -15.27 6.74
C ALA A 54 -3.64 -15.84 7.73
N SER A 55 -4.77 -16.32 7.24
CA SER A 55 -5.79 -16.98 8.07
C SER A 55 -5.49 -18.46 8.33
N LEU A 56 -4.45 -19.02 7.71
CA LEU A 56 -4.05 -20.40 7.84
C LEU A 56 -2.82 -20.53 8.73
N ASP A 57 -2.72 -21.65 9.42
CA ASP A 57 -1.49 -22.09 10.13
C ASP A 57 -0.46 -22.71 9.15
N GLU A 58 0.63 -23.20 9.69
CA GLU A 58 1.70 -23.86 8.95
C GLU A 58 1.24 -25.16 8.23
N ASN A 59 0.17 -25.77 8.70
CA ASN A 59 -0.42 -26.99 8.12
C ASN A 59 -1.53 -26.67 7.10
N GLY A 60 -1.82 -25.38 6.84
CA GLY A 60 -2.88 -24.96 5.94
C GLY A 60 -4.29 -25.07 6.54
N VAL A 61 -4.40 -25.17 7.87
CA VAL A 61 -5.67 -25.22 8.60
C VAL A 61 -6.06 -23.80 9.03
N TYR A 62 -7.36 -23.49 8.95
CA TYR A 62 -7.89 -22.21 9.42
C TYR A 62 -7.72 -22.08 10.94
N ALA A 63 -6.83 -21.22 11.37
CA ALA A 63 -6.45 -21.05 12.77
C ALA A 63 -6.51 -19.59 13.23
N ASN A 64 -6.29 -18.64 12.34
CA ASN A 64 -6.20 -17.23 12.67
C ASN A 64 -7.54 -16.52 12.40
N THR A 65 -8.21 -16.10 13.47
CA THR A 65 -9.50 -15.40 13.42
C THR A 65 -9.31 -13.95 13.86
N PRO A 66 -9.84 -12.96 13.11
CA PRO A 66 -9.73 -11.57 13.52
C PRO A 66 -10.47 -11.31 14.84
N ASP A 67 -9.83 -10.60 15.76
CA ASP A 67 -10.40 -10.14 17.02
C ASP A 67 -11.23 -8.86 16.84
N ARG A 68 -10.90 -8.06 15.82
CA ARG A 68 -11.64 -6.84 15.47
C ARG A 68 -11.59 -6.53 13.99
N LYS A 69 -12.54 -5.70 13.55
CA LYS A 69 -12.62 -5.17 12.19
C LYS A 69 -12.58 -3.65 12.22
N VAL A 70 -11.81 -3.05 11.33
CA VAL A 70 -11.68 -1.59 11.23
C VAL A 70 -11.96 -1.15 9.79
N ASP A 71 -13.00 -0.36 9.64
CA ASP A 71 -13.34 0.25 8.36
C ASP A 71 -12.40 1.41 8.03
N SER A 72 -11.92 1.45 6.80
CA SER A 72 -10.95 2.43 6.35
C SER A 72 -11.03 2.69 4.84
N LEU A 73 -10.12 3.52 4.38
CA LEU A 73 -9.89 3.85 2.99
C LEU A 73 -8.56 3.25 2.52
N CYS A 74 -8.54 2.75 1.28
CA CYS A 74 -7.32 2.24 0.67
C CYS A 74 -6.29 3.38 0.46
N PRO A 75 -5.03 3.24 0.93
CA PRO A 75 -4.05 4.31 0.85
C PRO A 75 -3.28 4.37 -0.48
N TYR A 76 -3.57 3.49 -1.43
CA TYR A 76 -2.68 3.27 -2.58
C TYR A 76 -2.94 4.15 -3.79
N CYS A 77 -4.13 4.71 -3.96
CA CYS A 77 -4.38 5.61 -5.09
C CYS A 77 -5.65 6.44 -4.87
N GLY A 78 -5.85 7.43 -5.75
CA GLY A 78 -6.99 8.36 -5.71
C GLY A 78 -8.37 7.74 -6.03
N VAL A 79 -8.47 6.44 -6.35
CA VAL A 79 -9.77 5.77 -6.51
C VAL A 79 -10.57 5.79 -5.21
N GLY A 80 -9.89 5.76 -4.05
CA GLY A 80 -10.56 5.86 -2.75
C GLY A 80 -11.41 4.64 -2.42
N CYS A 81 -10.92 3.44 -2.73
CA CYS A 81 -11.62 2.19 -2.42
C CYS A 81 -11.86 2.05 -0.92
N GLN A 82 -13.10 1.80 -0.54
CA GLN A 82 -13.45 1.49 0.84
C GLN A 82 -13.10 0.03 1.13
N LEU A 83 -12.54 -0.19 2.30
CA LEU A 83 -12.08 -1.51 2.75
C LEU A 83 -12.28 -1.69 4.25
N THR A 84 -12.22 -2.94 4.70
CA THR A 84 -12.24 -3.33 6.10
C THR A 84 -10.99 -4.13 6.40
N PHE A 85 -10.19 -3.67 7.35
CA PHE A 85 -9.07 -4.42 7.91
C PHE A 85 -9.60 -5.43 8.93
N ASN A 86 -9.25 -6.69 8.72
CA ASN A 86 -9.41 -7.76 9.70
C ASN A 86 -8.14 -7.83 10.53
N ILE A 87 -8.23 -7.62 11.83
CA ILE A 87 -7.09 -7.45 12.72
C ILE A 87 -7.11 -8.57 13.77
N GLN A 88 -5.93 -9.08 14.10
CA GLN A 88 -5.68 -9.99 15.19
C GLN A 88 -4.39 -9.58 15.90
N ASP A 89 -4.39 -9.46 17.22
CA ASP A 89 -3.22 -9.10 18.02
C ASP A 89 -2.51 -7.83 17.51
N ASP A 90 -3.29 -6.78 17.18
CA ASP A 90 -2.81 -5.53 16.58
C ASP A 90 -2.13 -5.64 15.20
N LYS A 91 -2.22 -6.79 14.53
CA LYS A 91 -1.70 -7.01 13.18
C LYS A 91 -2.84 -7.15 12.18
N ILE A 92 -2.64 -6.62 10.99
CA ILE A 92 -3.57 -6.80 9.88
C ILE A 92 -3.42 -8.24 9.37
N LEU A 93 -4.48 -9.02 9.52
CA LEU A 93 -4.54 -10.41 9.07
C LEU A 93 -4.96 -10.51 7.61
N SER A 94 -6.01 -9.76 7.24
CA SER A 94 -6.53 -9.72 5.88
C SER A 94 -7.33 -8.45 5.62
N VAL A 95 -7.67 -8.22 4.36
CA VAL A 95 -8.45 -7.04 3.93
C VAL A 95 -9.62 -7.45 3.07
N ASP A 96 -10.80 -6.98 3.43
CA ASP A 96 -12.01 -7.15 2.64
C ASP A 96 -12.40 -5.84 1.95
N GLY A 97 -12.93 -5.95 0.73
CA GLY A 97 -13.53 -4.83 0.05
C GLY A 97 -14.90 -4.50 0.66
N ARG A 98 -15.09 -3.26 1.10
CA ARG A 98 -16.35 -2.75 1.62
C ARG A 98 -17.11 -1.99 0.52
N PRO A 99 -18.44 -2.13 0.42
CA PRO A 99 -19.23 -1.38 -0.54
C PRO A 99 -19.02 0.14 -0.40
N GLY A 100 -18.49 0.75 -1.44
CA GLY A 100 -18.28 2.19 -1.54
C GLY A 100 -18.59 2.67 -2.95
N PRO A 101 -18.81 3.98 -3.15
CA PRO A 101 -19.24 4.52 -4.44
C PRO A 101 -18.22 4.25 -5.57
N ALA A 102 -16.92 4.25 -5.24
CA ALA A 102 -15.86 4.07 -6.22
C ALA A 102 -15.58 2.59 -6.51
N ASN A 103 -15.58 1.73 -5.50
CA ASN A 103 -15.12 0.34 -5.63
C ASN A 103 -16.23 -0.72 -5.57
N ARG A 104 -17.41 -0.41 -5.07
CA ARG A 104 -18.57 -1.34 -4.98
C ARG A 104 -18.20 -2.69 -4.34
N GLY A 105 -17.36 -2.67 -3.30
CA GLY A 105 -16.88 -3.86 -2.60
C GLY A 105 -15.66 -4.55 -3.24
N ARG A 106 -15.15 -4.06 -4.37
CA ARG A 106 -14.02 -4.64 -5.09
C ARG A 106 -12.70 -4.04 -4.65
N LEU A 107 -11.62 -4.82 -4.75
CA LEU A 107 -10.26 -4.36 -4.52
C LEU A 107 -9.34 -4.87 -5.63
N CYS A 108 -8.30 -4.10 -5.94
CA CYS A 108 -7.16 -4.61 -6.70
C CYS A 108 -6.15 -5.30 -5.76
N VAL A 109 -5.15 -5.93 -6.34
CA VAL A 109 -4.07 -6.63 -5.59
C VAL A 109 -3.44 -5.75 -4.50
N LYS A 110 -3.23 -4.47 -4.74
CA LYS A 110 -2.62 -3.55 -3.76
C LYS A 110 -3.51 -3.35 -2.55
N GLY A 111 -4.80 -3.03 -2.76
CA GLY A 111 -5.75 -2.83 -1.66
C GLY A 111 -5.99 -4.10 -0.86
N ARG A 112 -5.98 -5.26 -1.53
CA ARG A 112 -6.24 -6.57 -0.91
C ARG A 112 -5.05 -7.11 -0.12
N TYR A 113 -3.83 -7.01 -0.66
CA TYR A 113 -2.65 -7.72 -0.14
C TYR A 113 -1.47 -6.80 0.17
N GLY A 114 -1.55 -5.52 -0.14
CA GLY A 114 -0.42 -4.60 -0.01
C GLY A 114 -0.17 -4.09 1.41
N PHE A 115 -0.71 -4.69 2.45
CA PHE A 115 -0.61 -4.20 3.83
C PHE A 115 0.62 -4.68 4.60
N ASP A 116 1.39 -5.62 4.07
CA ASP A 116 2.53 -6.23 4.77
C ASP A 116 3.58 -5.22 5.24
N TYR A 117 3.76 -4.13 4.49
CA TYR A 117 4.71 -3.08 4.85
C TYR A 117 4.41 -2.42 6.21
N VAL A 118 3.15 -2.44 6.65
CA VAL A 118 2.73 -1.80 7.91
C VAL A 118 3.45 -2.44 9.11
N HIS A 119 3.65 -3.75 9.04
CA HIS A 119 4.25 -4.55 10.11
C HIS A 119 5.67 -5.03 9.78
N ASN A 120 6.29 -4.49 8.72
CA ASN A 120 7.65 -4.84 8.37
C ASN A 120 8.61 -4.37 9.49
N PRO A 121 9.47 -5.26 10.04
CA PRO A 121 10.39 -4.90 11.12
C PRO A 121 11.43 -3.84 10.72
N GLU A 122 11.72 -3.70 9.44
CA GLU A 122 12.64 -2.68 8.93
C GLU A 122 11.95 -1.33 8.69
N ARG A 123 10.65 -1.23 8.94
CA ARG A 123 9.93 0.03 8.77
C ARG A 123 10.40 1.06 9.79
N LEU A 124 10.76 2.24 9.30
CA LEU A 124 11.07 3.39 10.15
C LEU A 124 9.79 3.89 10.84
N THR A 125 9.81 3.93 12.17
CA THR A 125 8.68 4.37 12.99
C THR A 125 8.89 5.74 13.64
N LEU A 126 10.14 6.24 13.59
CA LEU A 126 10.53 7.54 14.11
C LEU A 126 11.26 8.35 13.03
N PRO A 127 11.14 9.68 13.05
CA PRO A 127 11.90 10.53 12.15
C PRO A 127 13.41 10.40 12.39
N LEU A 128 14.17 10.53 11.32
CA LEU A 128 15.62 10.48 11.33
C LEU A 128 16.20 11.79 10.78
N ILE A 129 17.12 12.39 11.52
CA ILE A 129 17.88 13.55 11.07
C ILE A 129 19.34 13.13 10.88
N ARG A 130 19.96 13.52 9.75
CA ARG A 130 21.37 13.25 9.49
C ARG A 130 22.23 13.93 10.54
N LYS A 131 23.26 13.23 11.05
CA LYS A 131 24.24 13.78 11.98
C LYS A 131 25.11 14.84 11.28
N ASP A 132 25.49 15.89 12.00
CA ASP A 132 26.25 17.02 11.44
C ASP A 132 27.63 16.61 10.88
N ASN A 133 28.26 15.58 11.48
CA ASN A 133 29.54 15.04 11.06
C ASN A 133 29.44 14.02 9.91
N CYS A 134 28.25 13.77 9.38
CA CYS A 134 28.04 12.80 8.32
C CYS A 134 27.65 13.52 7.01
N PRO A 135 28.60 13.81 6.11
CA PRO A 135 28.31 14.48 4.84
C PRO A 135 27.44 13.61 3.94
N LYS A 136 26.72 14.26 3.02
CA LYS A 136 26.00 13.57 1.95
C LYS A 136 27.01 13.07 0.93
N THR A 137 27.32 11.79 1.00
CA THR A 137 28.22 11.12 0.04
C THR A 137 27.42 10.13 -0.82
N ARG A 138 28.00 9.70 -1.94
CA ARG A 138 27.46 8.59 -2.75
C ARG A 138 27.89 7.23 -2.21
N GLU A 139 28.88 7.21 -1.32
CA GLU A 139 29.33 5.99 -0.65
C GLU A 139 28.29 5.61 0.41
N ILE A 140 27.75 4.43 0.27
CA ILE A 140 26.79 3.86 1.23
C ILE A 140 27.61 3.10 2.26
N SER A 141 27.48 3.48 3.54
CA SER A 141 28.03 2.69 4.65
C SER A 141 27.35 1.33 4.71
N GLU A 142 27.97 0.35 5.36
CA GLU A 142 27.37 -0.99 5.56
C GLU A 142 25.97 -0.89 6.18
N ASN A 143 25.79 0.05 7.11
CA ASN A 143 24.47 0.41 7.63
C ASN A 143 24.21 1.91 7.41
N PRO A 144 23.39 2.29 6.41
CA PRO A 144 23.07 3.69 6.13
C PRO A 144 22.45 4.45 7.31
N LEU A 145 21.79 3.74 8.24
CA LEU A 145 21.15 4.34 9.41
C LEU A 145 22.16 4.91 10.42
N ASP A 146 23.41 4.45 10.41
CA ASP A 146 24.47 4.94 11.30
C ASP A 146 24.78 6.43 11.09
N ASN A 147 24.45 6.96 9.92
CA ASN A 147 24.60 8.37 9.59
C ASN A 147 23.47 9.27 10.11
N PHE A 148 22.48 8.68 10.77
CA PHE A 148 21.31 9.39 11.24
C PHE A 148 21.17 9.25 12.77
N ARG A 149 20.45 10.18 13.35
CA ARG A 149 19.96 10.10 14.73
C ARG A 149 18.44 10.16 14.73
N THR A 150 17.83 9.53 15.68
CA THR A 150 16.39 9.65 15.93
C THR A 150 16.05 11.06 16.41
N ALA A 151 14.91 11.56 15.98
CA ALA A 151 14.36 12.86 16.35
C ALA A 151 12.87 12.74 16.69
N SER A 152 12.33 13.73 17.41
CA SER A 152 10.89 13.88 17.54
C SER A 152 10.28 14.39 16.24
N TRP A 153 8.98 14.19 16.04
CA TRP A 153 8.27 14.74 14.88
C TRP A 153 8.36 16.27 14.83
N ALA A 154 8.21 16.95 15.97
CA ALA A 154 8.33 18.40 16.04
C ALA A 154 9.71 18.88 15.56
N GLU A 155 10.79 18.29 16.11
CA GLU A 155 12.16 18.63 15.73
C GLU A 155 12.42 18.37 14.24
N ALA A 156 11.99 17.22 13.72
CA ALA A 156 12.22 16.86 12.32
C ALA A 156 11.46 17.77 11.35
N LEU A 157 10.23 18.13 11.68
CA LEU A 157 9.43 19.06 10.87
C LEU A 157 10.01 20.47 10.91
N ASP A 158 10.42 20.98 12.06
CA ASP A 158 11.07 22.30 12.20
C ASP A 158 12.38 22.35 11.44
N PHE A 159 13.18 21.28 11.51
CA PHE A 159 14.44 21.17 10.78
C PHE A 159 14.20 21.22 9.25
N ALA A 160 13.26 20.41 8.76
CA ALA A 160 12.94 20.37 7.33
C ALA A 160 12.34 21.70 6.84
N ALA A 161 11.36 22.26 7.57
CA ALA A 161 10.72 23.51 7.22
C ALA A 161 11.72 24.67 7.21
N SER A 162 12.58 24.79 8.21
CA SER A 162 13.62 25.83 8.29
C SER A 162 14.59 25.74 7.12
N GLY A 163 14.97 24.53 6.70
CA GLY A 163 15.83 24.32 5.54
C GLY A 163 15.18 24.80 4.24
N LEU A 164 13.92 24.42 4.01
CA LEU A 164 13.16 24.80 2.83
C LEU A 164 12.88 26.32 2.78
N VAL A 165 12.56 26.94 3.93
CA VAL A 165 12.38 28.40 4.03
C VAL A 165 13.67 29.13 3.69
N LYS A 166 14.82 28.70 4.20
CA LYS A 166 16.13 29.30 3.85
C LYS A 166 16.41 29.28 2.36
N VAL A 167 16.14 28.17 1.67
CA VAL A 167 16.31 28.08 0.21
C VAL A 167 15.35 29.05 -0.49
N ARG A 168 14.08 29.07 -0.11
CA ARG A 168 13.08 29.96 -0.68
C ARG A 168 13.44 31.44 -0.51
N GLU A 169 13.91 31.83 0.65
CA GLU A 169 14.28 33.23 0.95
C GLU A 169 15.55 33.68 0.23
N LYS A 170 16.51 32.74 0.09
CA LYS A 170 17.78 33.06 -0.59
C LYS A 170 17.64 33.04 -2.12
N ASP A 171 17.02 32.00 -2.67
CA ASP A 171 17.10 31.65 -4.10
C ASP A 171 15.73 31.76 -4.80
N GLY A 172 14.67 32.11 -4.06
CA GLY A 172 13.30 32.21 -4.55
C GLY A 172 12.55 30.87 -4.59
N GLY A 173 11.22 30.93 -4.75
CA GLY A 173 10.36 29.75 -4.78
C GLY A 173 10.69 28.78 -5.92
N ASN A 174 11.18 29.28 -7.05
CA ASN A 174 11.52 28.44 -8.21
C ASN A 174 12.78 27.57 -8.00
N ALA A 175 13.54 27.80 -6.93
CA ALA A 175 14.62 26.90 -6.51
C ALA A 175 14.08 25.61 -5.82
N LEU A 176 12.79 25.55 -5.56
CA LEU A 176 12.10 24.41 -4.94
C LEU A 176 11.16 23.75 -5.94
N ALA A 177 10.98 22.45 -5.75
CA ALA A 177 9.99 21.65 -6.48
C ALA A 177 9.37 20.61 -5.56
N GLY A 178 8.18 20.15 -5.88
CA GLY A 178 7.52 19.06 -5.18
C GLY A 178 7.14 17.94 -6.14
N PHE A 179 7.39 16.71 -5.74
CA PHE A 179 7.00 15.53 -6.48
C PHE A 179 6.01 14.73 -5.64
N GLY A 180 4.79 14.59 -6.16
CA GLY A 180 3.77 13.75 -5.58
C GLY A 180 3.91 12.30 -6.03
N SER A 181 2.90 11.50 -5.73
CA SER A 181 2.83 10.12 -6.15
C SER A 181 1.42 9.74 -6.60
N ALA A 182 1.34 8.90 -7.63
CA ALA A 182 0.08 8.25 -8.00
C ALA A 182 -0.34 7.20 -6.94
N LYS A 183 0.56 6.82 -6.04
CA LYS A 183 0.31 5.91 -4.92
C LYS A 183 -0.03 6.68 -3.64
N GLY A 184 -1.02 7.53 -3.72
CA GLY A 184 -1.51 8.31 -2.59
C GLY A 184 -3.00 8.59 -2.73
N SER A 185 -3.64 8.95 -1.65
CA SER A 185 -5.04 9.39 -1.65
C SER A 185 -5.19 10.75 -2.35
N ASN A 186 -6.42 11.12 -2.69
CA ASN A 186 -6.71 12.45 -3.25
C ASN A 186 -6.34 13.56 -2.26
N GLU A 187 -6.49 13.30 -0.96
CA GLU A 187 -6.11 14.21 0.12
C GLU A 187 -4.61 14.46 0.15
N GLU A 188 -3.80 13.43 -0.02
CA GLU A 188 -2.34 13.54 -0.10
C GLU A 188 -1.92 14.33 -1.35
N ALA A 189 -2.50 14.04 -2.51
CA ALA A 189 -2.23 14.79 -3.74
C ALA A 189 -2.58 16.27 -3.59
N TYR A 190 -3.73 16.58 -2.97
CA TYR A 190 -4.13 17.95 -2.66
C TYR A 190 -3.13 18.64 -1.72
N LEU A 191 -2.72 17.96 -0.64
CA LEU A 191 -1.80 18.52 0.36
C LEU A 191 -0.40 18.78 -0.21
N VAL A 192 0.13 17.87 -1.05
CA VAL A 192 1.41 18.09 -1.75
C VAL A 192 1.32 19.32 -2.65
N GLN A 193 0.27 19.44 -3.46
CA GLN A 193 0.08 20.57 -4.34
C GLN A 193 -0.08 21.89 -3.53
N LYS A 194 -0.84 21.84 -2.43
CA LYS A 194 -1.01 22.98 -1.54
C LYS A 194 0.32 23.41 -0.93
N LEU A 195 1.12 22.49 -0.40
CA LEU A 195 2.45 22.77 0.15
C LEU A 195 3.34 23.46 -0.87
N VAL A 196 3.41 22.95 -2.10
CA VAL A 196 4.27 23.51 -3.15
C VAL A 196 3.81 24.93 -3.54
N ARG A 197 2.52 25.12 -3.75
CA ARG A 197 2.00 26.42 -4.18
C ARG A 197 2.02 27.48 -3.09
N THR A 198 1.64 27.14 -1.87
CA THR A 198 1.54 28.11 -0.77
C THR A 198 2.80 28.18 0.09
N GLY A 199 3.44 27.06 0.38
CA GLY A 199 4.64 26.94 1.19
C GLY A 199 5.90 27.32 0.41
N PHE A 200 6.12 26.68 -0.73
CA PHE A 200 7.29 26.97 -1.58
C PHE A 200 7.10 28.19 -2.47
N ARG A 201 5.85 28.59 -2.73
CA ARG A 201 5.48 29.70 -3.62
C ARG A 201 5.94 29.49 -5.05
N THR A 202 5.73 28.30 -5.58
CA THR A 202 6.05 27.90 -6.95
C THR A 202 4.99 27.00 -7.55
N ASN A 203 4.98 26.86 -8.86
CA ASN A 203 4.16 25.87 -9.58
C ASN A 203 4.99 24.66 -10.04
N ASN A 204 6.21 24.51 -9.56
CA ASN A 204 7.08 23.37 -9.86
C ASN A 204 6.58 22.12 -9.10
N VAL A 205 5.48 21.55 -9.55
CA VAL A 205 4.86 20.37 -8.97
C VAL A 205 4.53 19.37 -10.07
N ASP A 206 4.88 18.13 -9.84
CA ASP A 206 4.58 17.01 -10.73
C ASP A 206 4.42 15.72 -9.92
N HIS A 207 4.05 14.64 -10.56
CA HIS A 207 3.93 13.33 -9.92
C HIS A 207 4.28 12.21 -10.90
N CYS A 208 4.58 11.03 -10.37
CA CYS A 208 4.71 9.82 -11.18
C CYS A 208 3.33 9.31 -11.61
N THR A 209 3.24 8.78 -12.80
CA THR A 209 2.08 8.09 -13.37
C THR A 209 2.31 6.58 -13.42
#